data_05bde074659e7e80ceaf7e4b62fbc46c
#
_entry.id   05bde074659e7e80ceaf7e4b62fbc46c
#
_cell.length_a   1.000
_cell.length_b   1.000
_cell.length_c   1.000
_cell.angle_alpha   90.00
_cell.angle_beta   90.00
_cell.angle_gamma   90.00
#
_symmetry.space_group_name_H-M   'P 1'
#
loop_
_entity.id
_entity.type
_entity.pdbx_description
1 polymer ?
#
loop_
_entity_poly.entity_id
_entity_poly.type
_entity_poly.pdbx_seq_one_letter_code
_entity_poly.pdbx_strand_id
1 'polypeptide(L)'
;ETGTLYGISTGRRRNVPTRAVTKAGLEKAVEIAKELRQRERYNKIDVYDPYPYQLEFHSTSKENNQRLLMAANRIGKSYCGAAEMSYHLSGLYPDWWEGRKFRQPITAWAGGVSNETTRDIVQAELLGSPDDPEAFGSGAIPRRLIIKTERKPGVPNAKSVALVRHI
;
A
#
# COMPACT_ATOMS: atom_id res chain seq x y z
N GLU A 1 65.79 0.62 24.02
CA GLU A 1 64.66 0.62 23.06
C GLU A 1 63.37 0.70 23.85
N THR A 2 62.76 1.85 23.82
CA THR A 2 61.60 2.22 24.65
C THR A 2 60.32 1.93 23.88
N GLY A 3 59.54 0.93 24.36
CA GLY A 3 58.20 0.63 23.85
C GLY A 3 57.15 1.55 24.47
N THR A 4 56.53 2.40 23.67
CA THR A 4 55.43 3.27 24.10
C THR A 4 54.11 2.48 24.11
N LEU A 5 53.55 2.28 25.30
CA LEU A 5 52.23 1.70 25.49
C LEU A 5 51.14 2.75 25.25
N TYR A 6 50.34 2.58 24.21
CA TYR A 6 49.12 3.39 23.99
C TYR A 6 48.03 2.96 24.98
N GLY A 7 47.68 3.85 25.89
CA GLY A 7 46.59 3.69 26.84
C GLY A 7 45.24 3.74 26.12
N ILE A 8 44.44 2.66 26.18
CA ILE A 8 43.08 2.61 25.74
C ILE A 8 42.22 3.38 26.74
N SER A 9 41.78 4.57 26.34
CA SER A 9 40.79 5.35 27.09
C SER A 9 39.46 4.63 27.11
N THR A 10 39.08 4.08 28.25
CA THR A 10 37.73 3.54 28.50
C THR A 10 36.73 4.68 28.56
N GLY A 11 36.07 4.94 27.40
CA GLY A 11 35.02 5.92 27.30
C GLY A 11 33.89 5.63 28.29
N ARG A 12 33.67 6.59 29.19
CA ARG A 12 32.58 6.62 30.17
C ARG A 12 31.24 6.42 29.45
N ARG A 13 30.65 5.21 29.58
CA ARG A 13 29.27 4.95 29.12
C ARG A 13 28.37 5.92 29.86
N ARG A 14 27.77 6.87 29.14
CA ARG A 14 26.72 7.72 29.69
C ARG A 14 25.56 6.81 30.05
N ASN A 15 25.25 6.70 31.33
CA ASN A 15 24.07 6.03 31.84
C ASN A 15 22.87 6.86 31.40
N VAL A 16 22.25 6.48 30.27
CA VAL A 16 20.95 7.03 29.87
C VAL A 16 19.95 6.44 30.85
N PRO A 17 19.25 7.24 31.65
CA PRO A 17 18.28 6.71 32.60
C PRO A 17 17.17 6.02 31.81
N THR A 18 17.09 4.71 31.93
CA THR A 18 15.98 3.92 31.40
C THR A 18 14.74 4.34 32.19
N ARG A 19 13.96 5.27 31.65
CA ARG A 19 12.72 5.71 32.25
C ARG A 19 11.81 4.48 32.36
N ALA A 20 11.52 4.05 33.56
CA ALA A 20 10.63 2.91 33.79
C ALA A 20 9.30 3.17 33.11
N VAL A 21 8.96 2.34 32.12
CA VAL A 21 7.68 2.43 31.43
C VAL A 21 6.62 1.99 32.43
N THR A 22 5.71 2.87 32.78
CA THR A 22 4.59 2.55 33.66
C THR A 22 3.63 1.60 32.94
N LYS A 23 2.89 0.75 33.68
CA LYS A 23 1.88 -0.15 33.09
C LYS A 23 0.89 0.60 32.20
N ALA A 24 0.39 1.76 32.65
CA ALA A 24 -0.47 2.64 31.87
C ALA A 24 0.19 3.17 30.58
N GLY A 25 1.48 3.47 30.62
CA GLY A 25 2.24 3.86 29.43
C GLY A 25 2.38 2.74 28.41
N LEU A 26 2.55 1.49 28.88
CA LEU A 26 2.62 0.32 28.03
C LEU A 26 1.25 0.02 27.37
N GLU A 27 0.16 0.10 28.13
CA GLU A 27 -1.22 -0.09 27.63
C GLU A 27 -1.54 0.93 26.53
N LYS A 28 -1.21 2.21 26.76
CA LYS A 28 -1.39 3.27 25.76
C LYS A 28 -0.53 3.06 24.51
N ALA A 29 0.70 2.60 24.66
CA ALA A 29 1.58 2.27 23.52
C ALA A 29 1.02 1.10 22.69
N VAL A 30 0.46 0.08 23.32
CA VAL A 30 -0.19 -1.05 22.65
C VAL A 30 -1.43 -0.58 21.87
N GLU A 31 -2.25 0.29 22.45
CA GLU A 31 -3.42 0.85 21.78
C GLU A 31 -3.03 1.66 20.54
N ILE A 32 -2.06 2.56 20.67
CA ILE A 32 -1.54 3.33 19.53
C ILE A 32 -0.96 2.40 18.45
N ALA A 33 -0.23 1.36 18.84
CA ALA A 33 0.32 0.39 17.89
C ALA A 33 -0.79 -0.38 17.13
N LYS A 34 -1.90 -0.71 17.79
CA LYS A 34 -3.07 -1.33 17.14
C LYS A 34 -3.73 -0.38 16.15
N GLU A 35 -3.93 0.88 16.53
CA GLU A 35 -4.51 1.89 15.63
C GLU A 35 -3.63 2.13 14.40
N LEU A 36 -2.31 2.22 14.57
CA LEU A 36 -1.38 2.38 13.46
C LEU A 36 -1.45 1.19 12.50
N ARG A 37 -1.43 -0.04 13.01
CA ARG A 37 -1.58 -1.26 12.19
C ARG A 37 -2.90 -1.29 11.43
N GLN A 38 -4.00 -0.85 12.05
CA GLN A 38 -5.28 -0.75 11.35
C GLN A 38 -5.25 0.31 10.25
N ARG A 39 -4.65 1.46 10.49
CA ARG A 39 -4.48 2.50 9.46
C ARG A 39 -3.66 1.99 8.27
N GLU A 40 -2.53 1.36 8.52
CA GLU A 40 -1.69 0.76 7.48
C GLU A 40 -2.44 -0.33 6.70
N ARG A 41 -3.19 -1.19 7.40
CA ARG A 41 -3.97 -2.27 6.77
C ARG A 41 -5.00 -1.74 5.78
N TYR A 42 -5.70 -0.64 6.12
CA TYR A 42 -6.82 -0.12 5.33
C TYR A 42 -6.50 1.13 4.49
N ASN A 43 -5.25 1.56 4.47
CA ASN A 43 -4.78 2.71 3.68
C ASN A 43 -3.42 2.42 3.03
N LYS A 44 -3.29 1.30 2.35
CA LYS A 44 -2.02 0.86 1.75
C LYS A 44 -1.41 1.88 0.79
N ILE A 45 -2.21 2.68 0.08
CA ILE A 45 -1.68 3.70 -0.83
C ILE A 45 -0.98 4.85 -0.12
N ASP A 46 -1.33 5.12 1.16
CA ASP A 46 -0.69 6.19 1.94
C ASP A 46 0.75 5.81 2.34
N VAL A 47 1.05 4.50 2.40
CA VAL A 47 2.37 3.94 2.76
C VAL A 47 3.06 3.24 1.58
N TYR A 48 2.52 3.39 0.36
CA TYR A 48 3.13 2.82 -0.83
C TYR A 48 4.42 3.56 -1.17
N ASP A 49 5.53 2.82 -1.11
CA ASP A 49 6.87 3.28 -1.46
C ASP A 49 7.33 2.54 -2.73
N PRO A 50 7.23 3.18 -3.91
CA PRO A 50 7.53 2.53 -5.18
C PRO A 50 9.02 2.35 -5.41
N TYR A 51 9.41 1.20 -5.93
CA TYR A 51 10.75 0.98 -6.43
C TYR A 51 11.06 1.89 -7.64
N PRO A 52 12.33 2.17 -7.96
CA PRO A 52 12.70 3.07 -9.06
C PRO A 52 12.04 2.74 -10.40
N TYR A 53 11.95 1.47 -10.78
CA TYR A 53 11.29 1.03 -12.03
C TYR A 53 9.76 1.22 -12.00
N GLN A 54 9.13 1.22 -10.79
CA GLN A 54 7.70 1.52 -10.63
C GLN A 54 7.45 3.02 -10.75
N LEU A 55 8.33 3.86 -10.20
CA LEU A 55 8.30 5.31 -10.39
C LEU A 55 8.39 5.68 -11.88
N GLU A 56 9.33 5.07 -12.59
CA GLU A 56 9.47 5.25 -14.04
C GLU A 56 8.19 4.82 -14.77
N PHE A 57 7.64 3.64 -14.45
CA PHE A 57 6.38 3.17 -15.02
C PHE A 57 5.23 4.15 -14.76
N HIS A 58 5.08 4.66 -13.54
CA HIS A 58 4.04 5.63 -13.20
C HIS A 58 4.21 6.95 -13.96
N SER A 59 5.43 7.49 -14.05
CA SER A 59 5.72 8.76 -14.73
C SER A 59 5.39 8.70 -16.22
N THR A 60 5.63 7.57 -16.90
CA THR A 60 5.35 7.39 -18.33
C THR A 60 3.86 7.49 -18.67
N SER A 61 2.96 7.43 -17.70
CA SER A 61 1.51 7.65 -17.90
C SER A 61 1.18 9.06 -18.38
N LYS A 62 2.07 10.01 -18.16
CA LYS A 62 1.90 11.40 -18.60
C LYS A 62 1.79 11.51 -20.12
N GLU A 63 2.62 10.77 -20.82
CA GLU A 63 2.78 10.88 -22.28
C GLU A 63 2.20 9.68 -23.05
N ASN A 64 2.13 8.50 -22.40
CA ASN A 64 1.75 7.27 -23.04
C ASN A 64 0.36 6.80 -22.60
N ASN A 65 -0.53 6.57 -23.57
CA ASN A 65 -1.86 6.00 -23.34
C ASN A 65 -1.82 4.47 -23.12
N GLN A 66 -0.79 3.81 -23.64
CA GLN A 66 -0.60 2.36 -23.52
C GLN A 66 0.78 2.09 -22.96
N ARG A 67 0.85 1.23 -21.95
CA ARG A 67 2.10 0.88 -21.26
C ARG A 67 2.10 -0.59 -20.92
N LEU A 68 3.26 -1.21 -20.97
CA LEU A 68 3.48 -2.61 -20.59
C LEU A 68 4.56 -2.70 -19.52
N LEU A 69 4.20 -3.20 -18.34
CA LEU A 69 5.16 -3.46 -17.28
C LEU A 69 5.59 -4.93 -17.34
N MET A 70 6.73 -5.18 -17.99
CA MET A 70 7.38 -6.48 -18.07
C MET A 70 8.47 -6.59 -17.01
N ALA A 71 8.35 -7.56 -16.13
CA ALA A 71 9.32 -7.75 -15.07
C ALA A 71 9.19 -9.16 -14.47
N ALA A 72 10.21 -9.62 -13.71
CA ALA A 72 10.23 -10.94 -13.07
C ALA A 72 9.02 -11.16 -12.14
N ASN A 73 8.80 -12.40 -11.74
CA ASN A 73 7.75 -12.72 -10.76
C ASN A 73 8.10 -12.17 -9.37
N ARG A 74 7.07 -11.86 -8.57
CA ARG A 74 7.17 -11.44 -7.17
C ARG A 74 7.88 -10.10 -6.92
N ILE A 75 8.02 -9.25 -7.91
CA ILE A 75 8.60 -7.91 -7.76
C ILE A 75 7.55 -6.79 -7.61
N GLY A 76 6.29 -7.12 -7.34
CA GLY A 76 5.27 -6.13 -7.04
C GLY A 76 4.55 -5.51 -8.26
N LYS A 77 4.56 -6.16 -9.46
CA LYS A 77 3.84 -5.64 -10.65
C LYS A 77 2.35 -5.41 -10.39
N SER A 78 1.67 -6.41 -9.84
CA SER A 78 0.22 -6.33 -9.57
C SER A 78 -0.09 -5.24 -8.56
N TYR A 79 0.74 -5.11 -7.53
CA TYR A 79 0.59 -4.06 -6.53
C TYR A 79 0.86 -2.66 -7.11
N CYS A 80 1.85 -2.51 -7.97
CA CYS A 80 2.11 -1.27 -8.71
C CYS A 80 0.89 -0.84 -9.53
N GLY A 81 0.32 -1.76 -10.32
CA GLY A 81 -0.89 -1.48 -11.09
C GLY A 81 -2.11 -1.17 -10.22
N ALA A 82 -2.28 -1.86 -9.11
CA ALA A 82 -3.36 -1.60 -8.16
C ALA A 82 -3.22 -0.24 -7.46
N ALA A 83 -2.01 0.16 -7.08
CA ALA A 83 -1.73 1.47 -6.51
C ALA A 83 -2.03 2.60 -7.51
N GLU A 84 -1.56 2.48 -8.76
CA GLU A 84 -1.87 3.45 -9.82
C GLU A 84 -3.36 3.57 -10.05
N MET A 85 -4.07 2.44 -10.18
CA MET A 85 -5.52 2.46 -10.34
C MET A 85 -6.22 3.12 -9.15
N SER A 86 -5.78 2.85 -7.94
CA SER A 86 -6.34 3.46 -6.72
C SER A 86 -6.15 4.98 -6.72
N TYR A 87 -4.97 5.48 -7.10
CA TYR A 87 -4.72 6.93 -7.26
C TYR A 87 -5.63 7.57 -8.29
N HIS A 88 -5.80 6.91 -9.45
CA HIS A 88 -6.67 7.41 -10.51
C HIS A 88 -8.15 7.44 -10.11
N LEU A 89 -8.62 6.40 -9.42
CA LEU A 89 -10.01 6.31 -8.95
C LEU A 89 -10.31 7.28 -7.82
N SER A 90 -9.36 7.50 -6.91
CA SER A 90 -9.55 8.32 -5.71
C SER A 90 -9.20 9.80 -5.91
N GLY A 91 -8.33 10.13 -6.84
CA GLY A 91 -7.73 11.47 -6.97
C GLY A 91 -6.62 11.76 -5.95
N LEU A 92 -6.31 10.83 -5.04
CA LEU A 92 -5.32 10.99 -3.97
C LEU A 92 -3.91 10.71 -4.48
N TYR A 93 -3.37 11.58 -5.31
CA TYR A 93 -2.01 11.44 -5.81
C TYR A 93 -1.00 11.92 -4.77
N PRO A 94 0.05 11.10 -4.46
CA PRO A 94 1.13 11.52 -3.58
C PRO A 94 2.01 12.60 -4.21
N ASP A 95 2.81 13.30 -3.40
CA ASP A 95 3.66 14.41 -3.85
C ASP A 95 4.68 13.98 -4.90
N TRP A 96 5.19 12.74 -4.83
CA TRP A 96 6.15 12.19 -5.79
C TRP A 96 5.52 11.80 -7.14
N TRP A 97 4.18 11.89 -7.31
CA TRP A 97 3.50 11.46 -8.52
C TRP A 97 3.73 12.41 -9.69
N GLU A 98 4.43 11.97 -10.70
CA GLU A 98 4.73 12.73 -11.93
C GLU A 98 3.87 12.31 -13.13
N GLY A 99 3.12 11.21 -13.02
CA GLY A 99 2.27 10.68 -14.08
C GLY A 99 1.01 11.51 -14.33
N ARG A 100 0.14 10.99 -15.19
CA ARG A 100 -1.18 11.59 -15.49
C ARG A 100 -2.02 11.68 -14.21
N LYS A 101 -2.70 12.82 -14.02
CA LYS A 101 -3.66 13.04 -12.95
C LYS A 101 -5.05 13.26 -13.52
N PHE A 102 -6.03 12.49 -13.02
CA PHE A 102 -7.44 12.72 -13.30
C PHE A 102 -8.02 13.61 -12.20
N ARG A 103 -8.62 14.72 -12.60
CA ARG A 103 -9.24 15.70 -11.67
C ARG A 103 -10.73 15.50 -11.50
N GLN A 104 -11.28 14.50 -12.16
CA GLN A 104 -12.70 14.13 -12.12
C GLN A 104 -12.83 12.61 -11.99
N PRO A 105 -13.96 12.12 -11.47
CA PRO A 105 -14.22 10.68 -11.39
C PRO A 105 -14.10 10.03 -12.77
N ILE A 106 -13.48 8.87 -12.81
CA ILE A 106 -13.29 8.06 -14.02
C ILE A 106 -13.94 6.70 -13.88
N THR A 107 -14.21 6.06 -15.01
CA THR A 107 -14.51 4.64 -15.08
C THR A 107 -13.26 3.90 -15.51
N ALA A 108 -12.87 2.89 -14.75
CA ALA A 108 -11.71 2.06 -15.03
C ALA A 108 -12.11 0.59 -15.08
N TRP A 109 -11.36 -0.20 -15.85
CA TRP A 109 -11.55 -1.63 -15.98
C TRP A 109 -10.31 -2.36 -15.51
N ALA A 110 -10.50 -3.36 -14.67
CA ALA A 110 -9.44 -4.22 -14.19
C ALA A 110 -9.83 -5.68 -14.46
N GLY A 111 -8.96 -6.42 -15.12
CA GLY A 111 -9.26 -7.77 -15.55
C GLY A 111 -8.06 -8.70 -15.52
N GLY A 112 -8.33 -9.99 -15.43
CA GLY A 112 -7.39 -11.08 -15.58
C GLY A 112 -7.78 -12.02 -16.71
N VAL A 113 -7.04 -13.11 -16.84
CA VAL A 113 -7.26 -14.12 -17.91
C VAL A 113 -8.58 -14.88 -17.71
N SER A 114 -9.01 -15.08 -16.46
CA SER A 114 -10.29 -15.71 -16.11
C SER A 114 -11.01 -14.94 -15.02
N ASN A 115 -12.24 -15.32 -14.73
CA ASN A 115 -13.01 -14.74 -13.63
C ASN A 115 -12.37 -15.01 -12.28
N GLU A 116 -11.85 -16.23 -12.07
CA GLU A 116 -11.16 -16.65 -10.86
C GLU A 116 -9.86 -15.85 -10.70
N THR A 117 -9.05 -15.75 -11.75
CA THR A 117 -7.81 -14.94 -11.72
C THR A 117 -8.13 -13.47 -11.43
N THR A 118 -9.20 -12.93 -12.01
CA THR A 118 -9.64 -11.57 -11.73
C THR A 118 -10.03 -11.40 -10.26
N ARG A 119 -10.75 -12.37 -9.67
CA ARG A 119 -11.13 -12.36 -8.26
C ARG A 119 -9.92 -12.51 -7.34
N ASP A 120 -9.09 -13.53 -7.57
CA ASP A 120 -8.05 -13.96 -6.62
C ASP A 120 -6.81 -13.07 -6.65
N ILE A 121 -6.57 -12.40 -7.78
CA ILE A 121 -5.41 -11.52 -7.95
C ILE A 121 -5.86 -10.06 -8.03
N VAL A 122 -6.62 -9.69 -9.03
CA VAL A 122 -6.92 -8.27 -9.31
C VAL A 122 -7.84 -7.68 -8.24
N GLN A 123 -8.93 -8.36 -7.91
CA GLN A 123 -9.84 -7.92 -6.85
C GLN A 123 -9.15 -7.94 -5.48
N ALA A 124 -8.35 -8.97 -5.19
CA ALA A 124 -7.61 -9.07 -3.93
C ALA A 124 -6.62 -7.90 -3.75
N GLU A 125 -5.89 -7.53 -4.79
CA GLU A 125 -4.97 -6.38 -4.74
C GLU A 125 -5.71 -5.04 -4.60
N LEU A 126 -6.87 -4.88 -5.22
CA LEU A 126 -7.63 -3.64 -5.18
C LEU A 126 -8.51 -3.49 -3.93
N LEU A 127 -9.19 -4.55 -3.53
CA LEU A 127 -10.25 -4.50 -2.50
C LEU A 127 -9.92 -5.31 -1.23
N GLY A 128 -8.89 -6.16 -1.27
CA GLY A 128 -8.57 -7.14 -0.22
C GLY A 128 -9.05 -8.54 -0.57
N SER A 129 -8.60 -9.55 0.20
CA SER A 129 -8.89 -10.97 -0.05
C SER A 129 -10.39 -11.23 -0.18
N PRO A 130 -10.84 -11.92 -1.24
CA PRO A 130 -12.25 -12.23 -1.44
C PRO A 130 -12.81 -13.26 -0.43
N ASP A 131 -11.94 -14.08 0.16
CA ASP A 131 -12.31 -15.16 1.06
C ASP A 131 -12.33 -14.75 2.54
N ASP A 132 -11.80 -13.56 2.86
CA ASP A 132 -11.81 -12.99 4.20
C ASP A 132 -12.66 -11.69 4.21
N PRO A 133 -13.86 -11.73 4.81
CA PRO A 133 -14.70 -10.54 4.93
C PRO A 133 -14.05 -9.37 5.69
N GLU A 134 -13.15 -9.68 6.63
CA GLU A 134 -12.41 -8.65 7.38
C GLU A 134 -11.29 -8.01 6.54
N ALA A 135 -10.82 -8.69 5.50
CA ALA A 135 -9.85 -8.13 4.58
C ALA A 135 -10.48 -7.14 3.57
N PHE A 136 -11.80 -7.02 3.51
CA PHE A 136 -12.45 -6.07 2.62
C PHE A 136 -12.02 -4.62 2.91
N GLY A 137 -11.49 -3.96 1.89
CA GLY A 137 -10.92 -2.61 1.99
C GLY A 137 -9.47 -2.58 2.49
N SER A 138 -8.82 -3.75 2.63
CA SER A 138 -7.38 -3.85 2.88
C SER A 138 -6.54 -3.97 1.61
N GLY A 139 -7.14 -3.79 0.44
CA GLY A 139 -6.43 -3.68 -0.84
C GLY A 139 -5.82 -2.29 -1.05
N ALA A 140 -5.45 -1.99 -2.30
CA ALA A 140 -4.92 -0.68 -2.66
C ALA A 140 -5.97 0.44 -2.52
N ILE A 141 -7.27 0.13 -2.75
CA ILE A 141 -8.34 1.12 -2.55
C ILE A 141 -8.68 1.22 -1.07
N PRO A 142 -8.47 2.38 -0.43
CA PRO A 142 -8.78 2.57 0.98
C PRO A 142 -10.24 2.27 1.30
N ARG A 143 -10.51 1.54 2.38
CA ARG A 143 -11.86 1.15 2.80
C ARG A 143 -12.82 2.35 2.88
N ARG A 144 -12.33 3.50 3.37
CA ARG A 144 -13.12 4.74 3.52
C ARG A 144 -13.62 5.32 2.19
N LEU A 145 -13.01 4.94 1.09
CA LEU A 145 -13.36 5.42 -0.26
C LEU A 145 -14.29 4.47 -1.01
N ILE A 146 -14.45 3.23 -0.56
CA ILE A 146 -15.34 2.26 -1.20
C ILE A 146 -16.78 2.58 -0.77
N ILE A 147 -17.58 3.09 -1.69
CA ILE A 147 -18.99 3.46 -1.44
C ILE A 147 -19.88 2.23 -1.53
N LYS A 148 -19.74 1.43 -2.59
CA LYS A 148 -20.59 0.28 -2.90
C LYS A 148 -19.84 -0.73 -3.76
N THR A 149 -20.16 -1.99 -3.59
CA THR A 149 -19.73 -3.05 -4.52
C THR A 149 -20.90 -3.89 -4.95
N GLU A 150 -20.84 -4.43 -6.17
CA GLU A 150 -21.84 -5.36 -6.71
C GLU A 150 -21.20 -6.74 -6.89
N ARG A 151 -21.96 -7.79 -6.58
CA ARG A 151 -21.52 -9.17 -6.75
C ARG A 151 -21.56 -9.57 -8.21
N LYS A 152 -20.58 -10.36 -8.65
CA LYS A 152 -20.60 -10.99 -9.96
C LYS A 152 -21.40 -12.30 -9.90
N PRO A 153 -22.46 -12.45 -10.69
CA PRO A 153 -23.18 -13.73 -10.78
C PRO A 153 -22.28 -14.87 -11.26
N GLY A 154 -22.48 -16.06 -10.71
CA GLY A 154 -21.77 -17.28 -11.13
C GLY A 154 -20.35 -17.46 -10.61
N VAL A 155 -19.77 -16.50 -9.89
CA VAL A 155 -18.46 -16.62 -9.28
C VAL A 155 -18.53 -16.24 -7.80
N PRO A 156 -18.31 -17.19 -6.88
CA PRO A 156 -18.38 -16.91 -5.44
C PRO A 156 -17.41 -15.78 -5.05
N ASN A 157 -17.86 -14.89 -4.17
CA ASN A 157 -17.08 -13.77 -3.63
C ASN A 157 -16.53 -12.76 -4.66
N ALA A 158 -16.76 -12.94 -5.96
CA ALA A 158 -16.34 -11.99 -6.98
C ALA A 158 -17.21 -10.72 -6.99
N LYS A 159 -16.56 -9.59 -7.27
CA LYS A 159 -17.21 -8.30 -7.48
C LYS A 159 -17.16 -7.94 -8.97
N SER A 160 -18.28 -7.47 -9.51
CA SER A 160 -18.36 -6.96 -10.89
C SER A 160 -18.12 -5.46 -10.96
N VAL A 161 -18.49 -4.74 -9.90
CA VAL A 161 -18.38 -3.29 -9.81
C VAL A 161 -17.93 -2.89 -8.41
N ALA A 162 -17.07 -1.89 -8.35
CA ALA A 162 -16.75 -1.15 -7.13
C ALA A 162 -16.91 0.34 -7.40
N LEU A 163 -17.78 1.01 -6.65
CA LEU A 163 -17.94 2.46 -6.70
C LEU A 163 -17.01 3.09 -5.67
N VAL A 164 -16.09 3.92 -6.14
CA VAL A 164 -15.04 4.56 -5.34
C VAL A 164 -15.28 6.07 -5.31
N ARG A 165 -15.12 6.67 -4.12
CA ARG A 165 -15.19 8.14 -3.97
C ARG A 165 -13.92 8.77 -4.54
N HIS A 166 -14.10 9.72 -5.44
CA HIS A 166 -13.05 10.61 -5.93
C HIS A 166 -13.04 11.89 -5.07
N ILE A 167 -11.87 12.40 -4.74
CA ILE A 167 -11.67 13.57 -3.85
C ILE A 167 -11.07 14.73 -4.63
#